data_b27490e6ca0e5159096aca511dc634ea
#
_entry.id   b27490e6ca0e5159096aca511dc634ea
#
_cell.length_a   1.000
_cell.length_b   1.000
_cell.length_c   1.000
_cell.angle_alpha   90.00
_cell.angle_beta   90.00
_cell.angle_gamma   90.00
#
_symmetry.space_group_name_H-M   'P 1'
#
loop_
_entity.id
_entity.type
_entity.pdbx_description
1 polymer ?
#
loop_
_entity_poly.entity_id
_entity_poly.type
_entity_poly.pdbx_seq_one_letter_code
_entity_poly.pdbx_strand_id
1 'polypeptide(L)'
;MNKNYKVVFSKARGALMVVNELTSSVQAKGTKTVIAGAVASLVAGGAMAAEPSLNGGVFNWDGAESRTSTSIYASDKQVSSVPTYANVTEVNITDGSFKPVYGSALAFAGTQKITIKNSTISGAQNSALFLNGHKGNSNVTADGFSNSIVVLDNVTIKDNQSSAGGGLYMYGKAEMTVNSGSFEGNKALSNKKNDQAYGGAAVVKSGKVFFKDVLFKDNVAEASNGYATGGAVLVDITTSIKENGKDSVGDVTFKITKDMTYTGNNV
;
A
#
# COMPACT_ATOMS: atom_id res chain seq x y z
N MET A 1 -10.68 12.42 46.42
CA MET A 1 -10.69 11.36 45.35
C MET A 1 -11.80 11.73 44.37
N ASN A 2 -11.43 12.29 43.23
CA ASN A 2 -12.38 12.62 42.17
C ASN A 2 -12.63 11.41 41.31
N LYS A 3 -13.83 10.86 41.38
CA LYS A 3 -14.25 9.72 40.55
C LYS A 3 -15.12 10.24 39.41
N ASN A 4 -14.51 10.58 38.30
CA ASN A 4 -15.21 11.07 37.11
C ASN A 4 -15.60 9.96 36.13
N TYR A 5 -16.03 8.80 36.64
CA TYR A 5 -16.41 7.68 35.81
C TYR A 5 -17.77 7.14 36.25
N LYS A 6 -18.61 6.83 35.25
CA LYS A 6 -19.87 6.13 35.46
C LYS A 6 -19.93 4.85 34.62
N VAL A 7 -20.65 3.88 35.13
CA VAL A 7 -20.93 2.63 34.44
C VAL A 7 -22.25 2.79 33.69
N VAL A 8 -22.24 2.53 32.38
CA VAL A 8 -23.43 2.57 31.54
C VAL A 8 -23.60 1.23 30.80
N PHE A 9 -24.83 0.82 30.57
CA PHE A 9 -25.11 -0.37 29.78
C PHE A 9 -25.15 0.00 28.29
N SER A 10 -24.27 -0.57 27.49
CA SER A 10 -24.28 -0.41 26.05
C SER A 10 -25.18 -1.43 25.38
N LYS A 11 -26.33 -1.00 24.87
CA LYS A 11 -27.26 -1.87 24.13
C LYS A 11 -26.61 -2.44 22.83
N ALA A 12 -25.70 -1.73 22.23
CA ALA A 12 -24.99 -2.17 21.01
C ALA A 12 -24.00 -3.31 21.30
N ARG A 13 -23.49 -3.41 22.54
CA ARG A 13 -22.50 -4.41 22.94
C ARG A 13 -23.04 -5.45 23.93
N GLY A 14 -24.24 -5.27 24.43
CA GLY A 14 -24.83 -6.15 25.45
C GLY A 14 -24.06 -6.21 26.78
N ALA A 15 -23.24 -5.20 27.08
CA ALA A 15 -22.32 -5.20 28.21
C ALA A 15 -22.27 -3.86 28.97
N LEU A 16 -21.88 -3.91 30.24
CA LEU A 16 -21.59 -2.72 31.04
C LEU A 16 -20.27 -2.11 30.63
N MET A 17 -20.25 -0.79 30.43
CA MET A 17 -19.07 -0.02 30.08
C MET A 17 -18.82 1.09 31.09
N VAL A 18 -17.55 1.34 31.39
CA VAL A 18 -17.13 2.48 32.20
C VAL A 18 -16.83 3.64 31.26
N VAL A 19 -17.52 4.74 31.44
CA VAL A 19 -17.33 5.97 30.61
C VAL A 19 -16.95 7.16 31.49
N ASN A 20 -16.17 8.08 30.93
CA ASN A 20 -15.85 9.31 31.62
C ASN A 20 -17.07 10.23 31.61
N GLU A 21 -17.40 10.84 32.75
CA GLU A 21 -18.55 11.75 32.87
C GLU A 21 -18.47 13.02 32.02
N LEU A 22 -17.26 13.36 31.52
CA LEU A 22 -17.04 14.51 30.65
C LEU A 22 -17.40 14.25 29.18
N THR A 23 -17.76 13.03 28.81
CA THR A 23 -18.24 12.74 27.44
C THR A 23 -19.72 13.10 27.32
N SER A 24 -20.02 14.33 26.94
CA SER A 24 -21.35 14.73 26.50
C SER A 24 -21.66 14.06 25.15
N SER A 25 -22.75 13.30 25.09
CA SER A 25 -23.25 12.73 23.86
C SER A 25 -23.74 13.85 22.93
N VAL A 26 -22.96 14.17 21.90
CA VAL A 26 -23.44 14.97 20.79
C VAL A 26 -24.30 14.07 19.91
N GLN A 27 -25.61 14.13 20.10
CA GLN A 27 -26.55 13.59 19.13
C GLN A 27 -26.59 14.51 17.91
N ALA A 28 -25.84 14.20 16.87
CA ALA A 28 -26.00 14.82 15.57
C ALA A 28 -27.24 14.25 14.89
N LYS A 29 -28.28 15.07 14.71
CA LYS A 29 -29.41 14.76 13.82
C LYS A 29 -28.96 14.70 12.37
N GLY A 30 -29.13 13.55 11.80
CA GLY A 30 -29.49 13.29 10.42
C GLY A 30 -28.65 13.85 9.27
N THR A 31 -27.76 13.03 8.75
CA THR A 31 -27.58 12.89 7.30
C THR A 31 -27.25 11.41 7.03
N LYS A 32 -28.00 10.78 6.15
CA LYS A 32 -27.75 9.39 5.75
C LYS A 32 -26.48 9.34 4.92
N THR A 33 -25.35 9.15 5.59
CA THR A 33 -24.12 8.75 4.94
C THR A 33 -24.06 7.23 5.03
N VAL A 34 -24.08 6.55 3.90
CA VAL A 34 -23.85 5.12 3.81
C VAL A 34 -22.39 4.88 4.21
N ILE A 35 -22.19 4.53 5.47
CA ILE A 35 -20.89 4.06 5.94
C ILE A 35 -20.79 2.61 5.46
N ALA A 36 -20.01 2.39 4.39
CA ALA A 36 -19.59 1.06 4.02
C ALA A 36 -18.81 0.45 5.20
N GLY A 37 -19.28 -0.70 5.67
CA GLY A 37 -18.92 -1.26 6.96
C GLY A 37 -17.42 -1.45 7.17
N ALA A 38 -16.92 -0.73 8.15
CA ALA A 38 -15.63 -1.05 8.75
C ALA A 38 -15.80 -2.30 9.62
N VAL A 39 -15.22 -3.40 9.21
CA VAL A 39 -15.07 -4.58 10.08
C VAL A 39 -13.94 -4.27 11.06
N ALA A 40 -14.29 -3.77 12.24
CA ALA A 40 -13.33 -3.59 13.32
C ALA A 40 -12.92 -4.97 13.85
N SER A 41 -11.71 -5.42 13.53
CA SER A 41 -11.09 -6.55 14.22
C SER A 41 -10.56 -6.08 15.59
N LEU A 42 -11.23 -6.48 16.66
CA LEU A 42 -10.77 -6.27 18.04
C LEU A 42 -9.44 -7.03 18.27
N VAL A 43 -8.37 -6.29 18.46
CA VAL A 43 -7.14 -6.81 19.06
C VAL A 43 -7.07 -6.32 20.49
N ALA A 44 -7.03 -7.25 21.42
CA ALA A 44 -6.93 -6.97 22.85
C ALA A 44 -5.56 -6.35 23.19
N GLY A 45 -5.54 -5.17 23.82
CA GLY A 45 -4.41 -4.66 24.60
C GLY A 45 -3.30 -3.99 23.79
N GLY A 46 -3.60 -2.90 23.07
CA GLY A 46 -2.63 -2.00 22.47
C GLY A 46 -3.27 -0.64 22.26
N ALA A 47 -2.47 0.40 22.07
CA ALA A 47 -2.98 1.70 21.64
C ALA A 47 -3.95 1.47 20.48
N MET A 48 -5.13 2.07 20.52
CA MET A 48 -6.13 1.92 19.45
C MET A 48 -5.50 2.44 18.17
N ALA A 49 -5.33 1.55 17.20
CA ALA A 49 -4.90 1.97 15.86
C ALA A 49 -5.85 3.06 15.36
N ALA A 50 -5.28 4.14 14.83
CA ALA A 50 -6.10 5.21 14.27
C ALA A 50 -6.89 4.66 13.08
N GLU A 51 -8.20 4.85 13.10
CA GLU A 51 -9.06 4.45 11.98
C GLU A 51 -8.88 5.46 10.83
N PRO A 52 -8.84 4.99 9.59
CA PRO A 52 -8.77 5.88 8.45
C PRO A 52 -10.05 6.69 8.30
N SER A 53 -9.92 7.92 7.85
CA SER A 53 -11.06 8.77 7.48
C SER A 53 -11.16 8.87 5.96
N LEU A 54 -12.39 8.84 5.44
CA LEU A 54 -12.68 9.04 4.02
C LEU A 54 -13.73 10.14 3.89
N ASN A 55 -13.35 11.25 3.28
CA ASN A 55 -14.23 12.39 3.07
C ASN A 55 -14.00 13.01 1.69
N GLY A 56 -15.04 13.10 0.88
CA GLY A 56 -14.98 13.72 -0.45
C GLY A 56 -13.94 13.09 -1.40
N GLY A 57 -13.67 11.79 -1.28
CA GLY A 57 -12.65 11.12 -2.06
C GLY A 57 -11.22 11.28 -1.52
N VAL A 58 -11.04 11.93 -0.37
CA VAL A 58 -9.75 12.04 0.33
C VAL A 58 -9.70 11.02 1.47
N PHE A 59 -8.74 10.12 1.39
CA PHE A 59 -8.44 9.11 2.39
C PHE A 59 -7.27 9.58 3.25
N ASN A 60 -7.49 9.75 4.55
CA ASN A 60 -6.45 10.11 5.49
C ASN A 60 -6.29 9.03 6.56
N TRP A 61 -5.06 8.63 6.84
CA TRP A 61 -4.72 7.67 7.87
C TRP A 61 -3.45 8.10 8.59
N ASP A 62 -3.61 8.72 9.73
CA ASP A 62 -2.53 9.17 10.58
C ASP A 62 -2.33 8.19 11.74
N GLY A 63 -1.08 7.83 12.05
CA GLY A 63 -0.77 6.82 13.05
C GLY A 63 -1.34 5.44 12.73
N ALA A 64 -1.40 5.09 11.44
CA ALA A 64 -1.98 3.83 10.98
C ALA A 64 -1.25 2.61 11.53
N GLU A 65 -1.99 1.70 12.16
CA GLU A 65 -1.50 0.35 12.45
C GLU A 65 -2.37 -0.69 11.76
N SER A 66 -1.81 -1.45 10.83
CA SER A 66 -2.57 -2.47 10.13
C SER A 66 -1.83 -3.79 10.04
N ARG A 67 -2.55 -4.87 10.36
CA ARG A 67 -2.11 -6.25 10.16
C ARG A 67 -2.88 -6.94 9.02
N THR A 68 -3.68 -6.19 8.30
CA THR A 68 -4.43 -6.68 7.16
C THR A 68 -3.99 -5.98 5.88
N SER A 69 -4.17 -6.64 4.76
CA SER A 69 -4.02 -6.03 3.45
C SER A 69 -5.09 -4.95 3.27
N THR A 70 -4.72 -3.81 2.72
CA THR A 70 -5.64 -2.69 2.48
C THR A 70 -5.62 -2.30 1.01
N SER A 71 -6.79 -2.24 0.41
CA SER A 71 -6.97 -1.89 -1.00
C SER A 71 -7.70 -0.55 -1.15
N ILE A 72 -7.15 0.35 -1.95
CA ILE A 72 -7.63 1.71 -2.14
C ILE A 72 -7.79 1.97 -3.64
N TYR A 73 -9.04 2.17 -4.09
CA TYR A 73 -9.38 2.29 -5.51
C TYR A 73 -9.97 3.66 -5.83
N ALA A 74 -9.62 4.19 -7.00
CA ALA A 74 -10.21 5.41 -7.54
C ALA A 74 -11.65 5.20 -8.06
N SER A 75 -12.04 3.95 -8.34
CA SER A 75 -13.37 3.59 -8.83
C SER A 75 -14.28 3.08 -7.72
N ASP A 76 -15.57 2.95 -8.01
CA ASP A 76 -16.60 2.42 -7.12
C ASP A 76 -16.63 0.88 -7.01
N LYS A 77 -15.85 0.18 -7.83
CA LYS A 77 -15.86 -1.29 -7.86
C LYS A 77 -15.08 -1.88 -6.69
N GLN A 78 -15.80 -2.46 -5.76
CA GLN A 78 -15.23 -3.32 -4.71
C GLN A 78 -14.97 -4.73 -5.27
N VAL A 79 -13.80 -5.27 -5.03
CA VAL A 79 -13.40 -6.59 -5.61
C VAL A 79 -12.75 -7.52 -4.61
N SER A 80 -12.73 -7.22 -3.33
CA SER A 80 -11.92 -7.98 -2.39
C SER A 80 -12.62 -8.25 -1.07
N SER A 81 -12.28 -9.40 -0.46
CA SER A 81 -12.61 -9.74 0.94
C SER A 81 -11.74 -9.02 1.97
N VAL A 82 -10.79 -8.20 1.55
CA VAL A 82 -9.95 -7.36 2.41
C VAL A 82 -10.56 -5.97 2.54
N PRO A 83 -10.20 -5.19 3.57
CA PRO A 83 -10.62 -3.80 3.67
C PRO A 83 -10.38 -3.05 2.37
N THR A 84 -11.46 -2.53 1.80
CA THR A 84 -11.43 -1.86 0.49
C THR A 84 -12.08 -0.51 0.61
N TYR A 85 -11.37 0.50 0.13
CA TYR A 85 -11.85 1.88 0.05
C TYR A 85 -12.01 2.26 -1.42
N ALA A 86 -13.21 2.70 -1.79
CA ALA A 86 -13.58 3.04 -3.16
C ALA A 86 -13.79 4.54 -3.33
N ASN A 87 -13.77 5.00 -4.57
CA ASN A 87 -13.93 6.41 -4.93
C ASN A 87 -12.90 7.34 -4.28
N VAL A 88 -11.66 6.84 -4.13
CA VAL A 88 -10.57 7.57 -3.50
C VAL A 88 -9.69 8.20 -4.57
N THR A 89 -9.61 9.50 -4.59
CA THR A 89 -8.76 10.26 -5.53
C THR A 89 -7.49 10.80 -4.88
N GLU A 90 -7.49 10.97 -3.56
CA GLU A 90 -6.32 11.40 -2.80
C GLU A 90 -6.12 10.52 -1.57
N VAL A 91 -4.87 10.14 -1.30
CA VAL A 91 -4.46 9.30 -0.17
C VAL A 91 -3.35 10.00 0.59
N ASN A 92 -3.54 10.18 1.88
CA ASN A 92 -2.54 10.72 2.80
C ASN A 92 -2.37 9.75 3.97
N ILE A 93 -1.19 9.15 4.08
CA ILE A 93 -0.81 8.24 5.16
C ILE A 93 0.41 8.81 5.85
N THR A 94 0.33 9.00 7.15
CA THR A 94 1.44 9.48 7.97
C THR A 94 1.65 8.60 9.20
N ASP A 95 2.90 8.46 9.62
CA ASP A 95 3.30 7.74 10.84
C ASP A 95 2.73 6.31 10.91
N GLY A 96 2.60 5.65 9.74
CA GLY A 96 1.96 4.35 9.60
C GLY A 96 2.89 3.16 9.86
N SER A 97 2.34 2.09 10.44
CA SER A 97 2.98 0.80 10.62
C SER A 97 2.10 -0.31 10.02
N PHE A 98 2.54 -0.87 8.89
CA PHE A 98 1.80 -1.89 8.14
C PHE A 98 2.54 -3.21 8.21
N LYS A 99 1.88 -4.24 8.75
CA LYS A 99 2.43 -5.59 8.88
C LYS A 99 1.36 -6.64 8.56
N PRO A 100 0.94 -6.76 7.31
CA PRO A 100 -0.12 -7.69 6.94
C PRO A 100 0.33 -9.14 7.14
N VAL A 101 -0.59 -9.98 7.52
CA VAL A 101 -0.35 -11.43 7.69
C VAL A 101 -0.29 -12.13 6.33
N TYR A 102 -0.98 -11.57 5.32
CA TYR A 102 -1.01 -12.06 3.95
C TYR A 102 -1.30 -10.92 2.97
N GLY A 103 -0.99 -11.13 1.69
CA GLY A 103 -1.25 -10.17 0.63
C GLY A 103 -0.31 -8.96 0.64
N SER A 104 -0.65 -7.95 -0.09
CA SER A 104 0.05 -6.66 -0.11
C SER A 104 -0.38 -5.81 1.08
N ALA A 105 0.54 -5.03 1.64
CA ALA A 105 0.17 -4.13 2.73
C ALA A 105 -0.79 -3.05 2.23
N LEU A 106 -0.41 -2.37 1.16
CA LEU A 106 -1.20 -1.33 0.52
C LEU A 106 -1.28 -1.59 -0.99
N ALA A 107 -2.49 -1.68 -1.51
CA ALA A 107 -2.75 -1.84 -2.94
C ALA A 107 -3.57 -0.65 -3.45
N PHE A 108 -3.07 -0.01 -4.49
CA PHE A 108 -3.69 1.16 -5.10
C PHE A 108 -4.06 0.87 -6.56
N ALA A 109 -5.22 1.30 -6.99
CA ALA A 109 -5.64 1.18 -8.37
C ALA A 109 -6.42 2.41 -8.86
N GLY A 110 -6.13 2.80 -10.09
CA GLY A 110 -6.72 3.96 -10.75
C GLY A 110 -5.91 5.25 -10.57
N THR A 111 -6.48 6.37 -10.98
CA THR A 111 -5.81 7.69 -10.92
C THR A 111 -5.93 8.27 -9.52
N GLN A 112 -4.82 8.38 -8.82
CA GLN A 112 -4.79 8.85 -7.45
C GLN A 112 -3.57 9.74 -7.20
N LYS A 113 -3.71 10.68 -6.26
CA LYS A 113 -2.58 11.37 -5.63
C LYS A 113 -2.31 10.68 -4.30
N ILE A 114 -1.15 10.04 -4.16
CA ILE A 114 -0.79 9.23 -3.01
C ILE A 114 0.42 9.84 -2.31
N THR A 115 0.30 10.10 -1.03
CA THR A 115 1.38 10.58 -0.17
C THR A 115 1.51 9.66 1.04
N ILE A 116 2.69 9.07 1.23
CA ILE A 116 3.00 8.24 2.40
C ILE A 116 4.25 8.82 3.05
N LYS A 117 4.15 9.14 4.34
CA LYS A 117 5.25 9.74 5.11
C LYS A 117 5.53 8.99 6.40
N ASN A 118 6.79 9.03 6.85
CA ASN A 118 7.25 8.52 8.15
C ASN A 118 6.70 7.12 8.48
N SER A 119 6.63 6.24 7.50
CA SER A 119 5.89 4.98 7.65
C SER A 119 6.80 3.77 7.47
N THR A 120 6.42 2.67 8.11
CA THR A 120 7.08 1.38 7.97
C THR A 120 6.12 0.35 7.40
N ILE A 121 6.56 -0.36 6.37
CA ILE A 121 5.79 -1.44 5.72
C ILE A 121 6.64 -2.71 5.75
N SER A 122 6.15 -3.76 6.41
CA SER A 122 6.95 -4.97 6.62
C SER A 122 6.12 -6.24 6.64
N GLY A 123 6.74 -7.37 6.31
CA GLY A 123 6.15 -8.70 6.46
C GLY A 123 5.03 -9.04 5.47
N ALA A 124 4.82 -8.25 4.42
CA ALA A 124 3.86 -8.57 3.37
C ALA A 124 4.26 -9.85 2.62
N GLN A 125 3.27 -10.69 2.32
CA GLN A 125 3.44 -11.96 1.57
C GLN A 125 3.09 -11.81 0.09
N ASN A 126 2.92 -10.61 -0.36
CA ASN A 126 2.89 -10.12 -1.72
C ASN A 126 3.61 -8.77 -1.69
N SER A 127 3.79 -8.09 -2.80
CA SER A 127 4.49 -6.79 -2.79
C SER A 127 3.94 -5.86 -1.72
N ALA A 128 4.81 -5.26 -0.91
CA ALA A 128 4.38 -4.38 0.18
C ALA A 128 3.50 -3.23 -0.32
N LEU A 129 3.98 -2.55 -1.37
CA LEU A 129 3.22 -1.58 -2.14
C LEU A 129 2.91 -2.14 -3.53
N PHE A 130 1.65 -2.23 -3.87
CA PHE A 130 1.18 -2.62 -5.18
C PHE A 130 0.48 -1.44 -5.86
N LEU A 131 1.08 -0.92 -6.90
CA LEU A 131 0.54 0.17 -7.70
C LEU A 131 0.05 -0.37 -9.03
N ASN A 132 -1.26 -0.38 -9.22
CA ASN A 132 -1.89 -0.76 -10.46
C ASN A 132 -2.47 0.47 -11.17
N GLY A 133 -1.80 0.91 -12.21
CA GLY A 133 -2.22 2.07 -13.00
C GLY A 133 -3.41 1.86 -13.92
N HIS A 134 -4.07 0.71 -13.88
CA HIS A 134 -5.29 0.52 -14.66
C HIS A 134 -6.46 1.34 -14.08
N LYS A 135 -7.23 1.96 -14.96
CA LYS A 135 -8.55 2.47 -14.60
C LYS A 135 -9.49 1.31 -14.35
N GLY A 136 -9.59 0.86 -13.12
CA GLY A 136 -10.46 -0.25 -12.76
C GLY A 136 -9.71 -1.52 -12.39
N ASN A 137 -10.45 -2.54 -12.09
CA ASN A 137 -9.94 -3.80 -11.57
C ASN A 137 -9.07 -4.56 -12.56
N SER A 138 -8.11 -5.29 -12.05
CA SER A 138 -7.01 -5.98 -12.72
C SER A 138 -7.35 -6.92 -13.89
N ASN A 139 -8.62 -7.15 -14.18
CA ASN A 139 -9.06 -8.04 -15.25
C ASN A 139 -9.66 -7.32 -16.46
N VAL A 140 -9.53 -6.00 -16.52
CA VAL A 140 -10.12 -5.25 -17.61
C VAL A 140 -9.05 -4.83 -18.58
N THR A 141 -9.15 -5.34 -19.78
CA THR A 141 -8.69 -4.73 -21.03
C THR A 141 -9.30 -3.34 -21.21
N ALA A 142 -9.28 -2.51 -20.19
CA ALA A 142 -9.92 -1.21 -20.21
C ALA A 142 -8.96 -0.14 -20.69
N ASP A 143 -9.38 0.57 -21.68
CA ASP A 143 -8.78 1.78 -22.17
C ASP A 143 -8.46 2.75 -21.05
N GLY A 144 -7.19 2.95 -20.80
CA GLY A 144 -6.72 4.04 -19.98
C GLY A 144 -5.88 3.65 -18.76
N PHE A 145 -4.60 3.92 -18.86
CA PHE A 145 -3.70 4.00 -17.73
C PHE A 145 -3.90 5.31 -16.99
N SER A 146 -3.84 5.24 -15.69
CA SER A 146 -3.97 6.39 -14.83
C SER A 146 -2.63 7.08 -14.62
N ASN A 147 -2.64 8.39 -14.58
CA ASN A 147 -1.49 9.19 -14.21
C ASN A 147 -1.48 9.42 -12.69
N SER A 148 -1.29 8.36 -11.91
CA SER A 148 -1.16 8.53 -10.47
C SER A 148 0.14 9.24 -10.12
N ILE A 149 0.09 10.13 -9.13
CA ILE A 149 1.25 10.80 -8.56
C ILE A 149 1.48 10.21 -7.17
N VAL A 150 2.67 9.66 -6.95
CA VAL A 150 3.01 8.98 -5.69
C VAL A 150 4.24 9.64 -5.07
N VAL A 151 4.14 10.00 -3.80
CA VAL A 151 5.25 10.54 -3.03
C VAL A 151 5.47 9.67 -1.79
N LEU A 152 6.64 9.09 -1.67
CA LEU A 152 7.12 8.43 -0.47
C LEU A 152 8.19 9.30 0.18
N ASP A 153 8.03 9.62 1.45
CA ASP A 153 8.92 10.48 2.20
C ASP A 153 9.23 9.87 3.57
N ASN A 154 10.48 9.52 3.80
CA ASN A 154 10.92 8.80 4.99
C ASN A 154 10.14 7.49 5.21
N VAL A 155 10.08 6.63 4.19
CA VAL A 155 9.35 5.35 4.24
C VAL A 155 10.33 4.19 4.26
N THR A 156 10.19 3.32 5.26
CA THR A 156 10.93 2.06 5.37
C THR A 156 10.07 0.89 4.87
N ILE A 157 10.54 0.20 3.83
CA ILE A 157 9.89 -0.98 3.25
C ILE A 157 10.81 -2.17 3.46
N LYS A 158 10.46 -3.08 4.39
CA LYS A 158 11.40 -4.12 4.80
C LYS A 158 10.76 -5.49 5.02
N ASP A 159 11.57 -6.53 4.81
CA ASP A 159 11.21 -7.90 5.14
C ASP A 159 9.91 -8.37 4.46
N ASN A 160 9.63 -7.86 3.27
CA ASN A 160 8.46 -8.24 2.47
C ASN A 160 8.86 -9.28 1.43
N GLN A 161 7.90 -10.11 1.02
CA GLN A 161 8.12 -11.18 0.09
C GLN A 161 7.08 -11.19 -1.03
N SER A 162 7.52 -11.50 -2.25
CA SER A 162 6.66 -11.70 -3.44
C SER A 162 7.39 -12.57 -4.45
N SER A 163 6.77 -12.93 -5.55
CA SER A 163 7.49 -13.45 -6.72
C SER A 163 8.07 -12.31 -7.59
N ALA A 164 7.51 -11.10 -7.45
CA ALA A 164 7.95 -9.92 -8.18
C ALA A 164 7.80 -8.67 -7.32
N GLY A 165 8.87 -7.91 -7.14
CA GLY A 165 8.89 -6.70 -6.34
C GLY A 165 8.49 -6.94 -4.89
N GLY A 166 9.34 -7.56 -4.09
CA GLY A 166 9.01 -7.84 -2.68
C GLY A 166 8.55 -6.59 -1.92
N GLY A 167 9.25 -5.47 -2.10
CA GLY A 167 8.85 -4.18 -1.52
C GLY A 167 7.83 -3.42 -2.36
N LEU A 168 8.10 -3.25 -3.65
CA LEU A 168 7.28 -2.45 -4.56
C LEU A 168 7.03 -3.20 -5.87
N TYR A 169 5.77 -3.23 -6.29
CA TYR A 169 5.41 -3.59 -7.66
C TYR A 169 4.61 -2.44 -8.29
N MET A 170 5.17 -1.83 -9.31
CA MET A 170 4.56 -0.73 -10.05
C MET A 170 4.26 -1.12 -11.48
N TYR A 171 2.99 -1.03 -11.85
CA TYR A 171 2.49 -1.31 -13.18
C TYR A 171 1.53 -0.22 -13.63
N GLY A 172 1.71 0.28 -14.85
CA GLY A 172 0.87 1.34 -15.41
C GLY A 172 1.53 2.73 -15.34
N LYS A 173 0.83 3.74 -15.83
CA LYS A 173 1.34 5.11 -15.89
C LYS A 173 1.21 5.78 -14.52
N ALA A 174 2.24 5.69 -13.72
CA ALA A 174 2.36 6.47 -12.49
C ALA A 174 3.69 7.24 -12.48
N GLU A 175 3.71 8.36 -11.78
CA GLU A 175 4.92 9.09 -11.48
C GLU A 175 5.17 9.00 -9.98
N MET A 176 6.21 8.26 -9.60
CA MET A 176 6.59 8.05 -8.21
C MET A 176 7.87 8.81 -7.89
N THR A 177 7.85 9.52 -6.78
CA THR A 177 9.05 10.08 -6.16
C THR A 177 9.24 9.47 -4.79
N VAL A 178 10.39 8.84 -4.56
CA VAL A 178 10.85 8.43 -3.23
C VAL A 178 11.89 9.44 -2.77
N ASN A 179 11.49 10.34 -1.88
CA ASN A 179 12.37 11.42 -1.42
C ASN A 179 13.46 10.90 -0.47
N SER A 180 13.08 9.98 0.43
CA SER A 180 13.98 9.38 1.41
C SER A 180 13.38 8.08 1.92
N GLY A 181 14.22 7.24 2.53
CA GLY A 181 13.80 5.99 3.16
C GLY A 181 14.65 4.80 2.75
N SER A 182 14.11 3.59 2.93
CA SER A 182 14.85 2.38 2.64
C SER A 182 13.99 1.23 2.13
N PHE A 183 14.63 0.36 1.37
CA PHE A 183 14.16 -0.96 1.00
C PHE A 183 15.15 -1.99 1.55
N GLU A 184 14.76 -2.76 2.56
CA GLU A 184 15.68 -3.62 3.30
C GLU A 184 15.15 -5.06 3.43
N GLY A 185 15.97 -6.04 3.10
CA GLY A 185 15.62 -7.45 3.27
C GLY A 185 14.40 -7.92 2.49
N ASN A 186 13.95 -7.17 1.47
CA ASN A 186 12.81 -7.59 0.67
C ASN A 186 13.21 -8.70 -0.30
N LYS A 187 12.29 -9.63 -0.54
CA LYS A 187 12.57 -10.84 -1.31
C LYS A 187 11.60 -11.03 -2.46
N ALA A 188 12.16 -11.28 -3.64
CA ALA A 188 11.42 -11.89 -4.73
C ALA A 188 11.80 -13.36 -4.79
N LEU A 189 10.84 -14.25 -4.53
CA LEU A 189 11.09 -15.71 -4.44
C LEU A 189 10.18 -16.46 -5.41
N SER A 190 10.76 -17.38 -6.16
CA SER A 190 10.01 -18.36 -6.95
C SER A 190 10.55 -19.77 -6.76
N ASN A 191 9.66 -20.70 -6.48
CA ASN A 191 9.97 -22.13 -6.33
C ASN A 191 9.34 -22.99 -7.43
N LYS A 192 8.63 -22.41 -8.38
CA LYS A 192 7.99 -23.14 -9.47
C LYS A 192 8.95 -23.37 -10.62
N LYS A 193 8.78 -24.48 -11.32
CA LYS A 193 9.58 -24.81 -12.50
C LYS A 193 9.32 -23.77 -13.62
N ASN A 194 10.41 -23.24 -14.17
CA ASN A 194 10.41 -22.21 -15.22
C ASN A 194 9.75 -20.88 -14.81
N ASP A 195 9.57 -20.64 -13.52
CA ASP A 195 9.05 -19.36 -13.02
C ASP A 195 10.21 -18.40 -12.75
N GLN A 196 9.88 -17.16 -12.54
CA GLN A 196 10.85 -16.08 -12.46
C GLN A 196 10.66 -15.29 -11.16
N ALA A 197 11.79 -14.88 -10.58
CA ALA A 197 11.84 -13.98 -9.44
C ALA A 197 12.43 -12.64 -9.88
N TYR A 198 11.70 -11.55 -9.62
CA TYR A 198 12.05 -10.24 -10.15
C TYR A 198 12.13 -9.17 -9.07
N GLY A 199 13.22 -8.40 -9.05
CA GLY A 199 13.35 -7.21 -8.26
C GLY A 199 13.09 -7.44 -6.78
N GLY A 200 14.07 -7.89 -6.01
CA GLY A 200 13.89 -8.17 -4.59
C GLY A 200 13.24 -7.01 -3.85
N ALA A 201 13.73 -5.79 -4.04
CA ALA A 201 13.10 -4.60 -3.48
C ALA A 201 11.96 -4.07 -4.35
N ALA A 202 12.19 -3.87 -5.66
CA ALA A 202 11.23 -3.18 -6.50
C ALA A 202 11.20 -3.71 -7.94
N VAL A 203 10.00 -3.76 -8.51
CA VAL A 203 9.75 -3.94 -9.94
C VAL A 203 9.01 -2.73 -10.48
N VAL A 204 9.55 -2.15 -11.56
CA VAL A 204 8.94 -1.03 -12.28
C VAL A 204 8.70 -1.48 -13.71
N LYS A 205 7.43 -1.71 -14.08
CA LYS A 205 7.07 -2.17 -15.44
C LYS A 205 6.66 -1.05 -16.38
N SER A 206 6.29 0.09 -15.84
CA SER A 206 5.97 1.29 -16.63
C SER A 206 5.85 2.51 -15.74
N GLY A 207 5.86 3.71 -16.35
CA GLY A 207 5.76 4.98 -15.66
C GLY A 207 7.11 5.57 -15.28
N LYS A 208 7.13 6.51 -14.34
CA LYS A 208 8.33 7.23 -13.94
C LYS A 208 8.62 7.00 -12.48
N VAL A 209 9.86 6.67 -12.15
CA VAL A 209 10.30 6.53 -10.76
C VAL A 209 11.58 7.34 -10.53
N PHE A 210 11.54 8.17 -9.50
CA PHE A 210 12.64 9.01 -9.07
C PHE A 210 13.02 8.64 -7.63
N PHE A 211 14.17 8.01 -7.46
CA PHE A 211 14.77 7.79 -6.16
C PHE A 211 15.75 8.93 -5.85
N LYS A 212 15.63 9.55 -4.68
CA LYS A 212 16.51 10.63 -4.27
C LYS A 212 17.52 10.19 -3.23
N ASP A 213 17.11 9.99 -1.99
CA ASP A 213 17.98 9.61 -0.89
C ASP A 213 17.48 8.28 -0.30
N VAL A 214 17.79 7.18 -0.97
CA VAL A 214 17.21 5.86 -0.68
C VAL A 214 18.28 4.81 -0.48
N LEU A 215 18.17 4.07 0.62
CA LEU A 215 18.99 2.90 0.90
C LEU A 215 18.32 1.63 0.33
N PHE A 216 19.07 0.86 -0.45
CA PHE A 216 18.73 -0.51 -0.84
C PHE A 216 19.69 -1.48 -0.17
N LYS A 217 19.19 -2.30 0.77
CA LYS A 217 20.03 -3.16 1.57
C LYS A 217 19.47 -4.59 1.65
N ASP A 218 20.32 -5.56 1.40
CA ASP A 218 20.05 -6.99 1.61
C ASP A 218 18.77 -7.49 0.90
N ASN A 219 18.41 -6.89 -0.24
CA ASN A 219 17.27 -7.35 -1.02
C ASN A 219 17.70 -8.49 -1.94
N VAL A 220 16.84 -9.47 -2.12
CA VAL A 220 17.16 -10.71 -2.83
C VAL A 220 16.11 -11.05 -3.87
N ALA A 221 16.56 -11.45 -5.06
CA ALA A 221 15.74 -12.18 -6.03
C ALA A 221 16.29 -13.60 -6.16
N GLU A 222 15.46 -14.60 -5.88
CA GLU A 222 15.88 -16.02 -5.88
C GLU A 222 14.83 -16.90 -6.56
N ALA A 223 15.27 -17.71 -7.50
CA ALA A 223 14.44 -18.70 -8.18
C ALA A 223 15.11 -20.08 -8.11
N SER A 224 14.45 -21.03 -7.43
CA SER A 224 15.00 -22.38 -7.23
C SER A 224 15.07 -23.20 -8.52
N ASN A 225 14.16 -22.99 -9.46
CA ASN A 225 14.03 -23.74 -10.72
C ASN A 225 13.73 -22.84 -11.92
N GLY A 226 14.22 -21.61 -11.92
CA GLY A 226 13.92 -20.62 -12.94
C GLY A 226 14.98 -19.53 -13.03
N TYR A 227 14.56 -18.34 -13.35
CA TYR A 227 15.45 -17.18 -13.50
C TYR A 227 15.18 -16.15 -12.43
N ALA A 228 16.27 -15.63 -11.83
CA ALA A 228 16.20 -14.49 -10.92
C ALA A 228 16.88 -13.27 -11.56
N THR A 229 16.30 -12.09 -11.38
CA THR A 229 16.86 -10.85 -11.91
C THR A 229 16.58 -9.66 -11.00
N GLY A 230 17.57 -8.77 -10.87
CA GLY A 230 17.45 -7.54 -10.10
C GLY A 230 17.29 -7.77 -8.60
N GLY A 231 18.35 -8.15 -7.89
CA GLY A 231 18.30 -8.34 -6.44
C GLY A 231 17.70 -7.14 -5.71
N ALA A 232 18.05 -5.90 -6.09
CA ALA A 232 17.37 -4.71 -5.60
C ALA A 232 16.21 -4.31 -6.51
N VAL A 233 16.49 -3.79 -7.70
CA VAL A 233 15.48 -3.20 -8.60
C VAL A 233 15.53 -3.86 -9.96
N LEU A 234 14.37 -4.19 -10.50
CA LEU A 234 14.17 -4.51 -11.91
C LEU A 234 13.34 -3.43 -12.58
N VAL A 235 13.84 -2.91 -13.69
CA VAL A 235 13.09 -2.09 -14.62
C VAL A 235 12.77 -2.93 -15.84
N ASP A 236 11.50 -3.23 -16.06
CA ASP A 236 11.03 -4.07 -17.15
C ASP A 236 10.20 -3.24 -18.14
N ILE A 237 10.80 -2.95 -19.30
CA ILE A 237 10.18 -2.17 -20.37
C ILE A 237 9.45 -3.04 -21.40
N THR A 238 9.51 -4.36 -21.26
CA THR A 238 8.96 -5.29 -22.27
C THR A 238 7.45 -5.49 -22.14
N THR A 239 6.85 -4.98 -21.08
CA THR A 239 5.41 -5.13 -20.87
C THR A 239 4.64 -4.26 -21.86
N SER A 240 3.88 -4.87 -22.74
CA SER A 240 2.95 -4.15 -23.60
C SER A 240 1.81 -3.57 -22.76
N ILE A 241 1.55 -2.31 -22.97
CA ILE A 241 0.45 -1.58 -22.34
C ILE A 241 -0.58 -1.31 -23.43
N LYS A 242 -1.85 -1.66 -23.20
CA LYS A 242 -2.92 -1.26 -24.11
C LYS A 242 -3.36 0.17 -23.81
N GLU A 243 -3.20 1.06 -24.75
CA GLU A 243 -3.70 2.41 -24.70
C GLU A 243 -4.60 2.65 -25.91
N ASN A 244 -5.88 2.98 -25.67
CA ASN A 244 -6.89 3.13 -26.73
C ASN A 244 -6.99 1.92 -27.66
N GLY A 245 -6.96 0.71 -27.09
CA GLY A 245 -7.05 -0.54 -27.84
C GLY A 245 -5.81 -0.92 -28.65
N LYS A 246 -4.73 -0.12 -28.61
CA LYS A 246 -3.46 -0.41 -29.28
C LYS A 246 -2.41 -0.83 -28.27
N ASP A 247 -1.62 -1.83 -28.62
CA ASP A 247 -0.45 -2.20 -27.85
C ASP A 247 0.61 -1.08 -27.95
N SER A 248 1.02 -0.54 -26.82
CA SER A 248 2.15 0.36 -26.71
C SER A 248 3.18 -0.22 -25.76
N VAL A 249 4.44 0.02 -26.03
CA VAL A 249 5.52 -0.29 -25.08
C VAL A 249 5.44 0.74 -23.95
N GLY A 250 5.44 0.28 -22.71
CA GLY A 250 5.43 1.19 -21.57
C GLY A 250 6.73 2.00 -21.51
N ASP A 251 6.60 3.32 -21.51
CA ASP A 251 7.75 4.18 -21.24
C ASP A 251 8.10 4.08 -19.74
N VAL A 252 9.34 3.72 -19.45
CA VAL A 252 9.87 3.76 -18.10
C VAL A 252 10.94 4.83 -18.00
N THR A 253 10.76 5.78 -17.12
CA THR A 253 11.81 6.68 -16.69
C THR A 253 12.25 6.28 -15.29
N PHE A 254 13.50 5.86 -15.18
CA PHE A 254 14.14 5.55 -13.89
C PHE A 254 15.27 6.55 -13.67
N LYS A 255 15.19 7.33 -12.60
CA LYS A 255 16.17 8.36 -12.31
C LYS A 255 16.63 8.32 -10.86
N ILE A 256 17.94 8.36 -10.69
CA ILE A 256 18.62 8.55 -9.42
C ILE A 256 19.12 10.00 -9.39
N THR A 257 18.74 10.77 -8.39
CA THR A 257 19.06 12.19 -8.32
C THR A 257 19.98 12.57 -7.17
N LYS A 258 20.28 11.66 -6.26
CA LYS A 258 21.16 11.84 -5.13
C LYS A 258 21.80 10.51 -4.74
N ASP A 259 22.71 10.53 -3.82
CA ASP A 259 23.48 9.36 -3.40
C ASP A 259 22.55 8.22 -2.94
N MET A 260 22.49 7.20 -3.77
CA MET A 260 21.81 5.95 -3.41
C MET A 260 22.85 4.97 -2.89
N THR A 261 22.51 4.32 -1.80
CA THR A 261 23.36 3.27 -1.23
C THR A 261 22.79 1.90 -1.55
N TYR A 262 23.60 1.06 -2.20
CA TYR A 262 23.29 -0.35 -2.45
C TYR A 262 24.27 -1.21 -1.67
N THR A 263 23.78 -2.09 -0.83
CA THR A 263 24.62 -3.02 -0.06
C THR A 263 23.92 -4.35 0.15
N GLY A 264 24.67 -5.46 0.03
CA GLY A 264 24.16 -6.80 0.29
C GLY A 264 23.03 -7.29 -0.62
N ASN A 265 22.68 -6.57 -1.71
CA ASN A 265 21.63 -7.03 -2.62
C ASN A 265 22.15 -8.16 -3.52
N ASN A 266 21.36 -9.23 -3.67
CA ASN A 266 21.79 -10.46 -4.32
C ASN A 266 20.75 -11.01 -5.31
N VAL A 267 21.24 -11.84 -6.24
CA VAL A 267 20.44 -12.58 -7.24
C VAL A 267 20.80 -14.05 -7.17
#